data_1a8b476f4d1fea5a2b86a7c75f2a017d
#
_entry.id   1a8b476f4d1fea5a2b86a7c75f2a017d
#
_cell.length_a   1.000
_cell.length_b   1.000
_cell.length_c   1.000
_cell.angle_alpha   90.00
_cell.angle_beta   90.00
_cell.angle_gamma   90.00
#
_symmetry.space_group_name_H-M   'P 1'
#
loop_
_entity.id
_entity.type
_entity.pdbx_description
1 polymer ?
#
loop_
_entity_poly.entity_id
_entity_poly.type
_entity_poly.pdbx_seq_one_letter_code
_entity_poly.pdbx_strand_id
1 'polypeptide(L)'
;MKEGKSIWAWFAIACCVLMGVVSCAVLAGKALTGVEQPAVACTVDAERPKSLVPVGRTVGIKLFSKGVMVVALSEIDTAQGAVWPAKECGLEVGDIITEIDHTSVNSIEEVEQRVRGANGGVLEIQALRNGKKMDVTAEAAPCLADGTYKLGAWLRDSMAGIGTVTYFDPSTHTFAALGHGINDIDTGLLIPVRSGGIMASSVTAVVRGEKAEPGQLHGTFDLTGDIGTLFANGTGGVFGKTDSGLFDGQALPVAKRSEVHTGSAVIRCNVEGTKVEEYTVEILRVYPELGDTTRNLLIQVNDERLLELTGGIVQGMSGSPIIQNGKLVGAVTHV
;
A
#
# COMPACT_ATOMS: atom_id res chain seq x y z
N MET A 1 -44.12 9.21 55.94
CA MET A 1 -43.74 8.34 54.80
C MET A 1 -44.12 8.96 53.44
N LYS A 2 -43.65 10.15 53.11
CA LYS A 2 -43.94 10.82 51.81
C LYS A 2 -42.74 11.53 51.14
N GLU A 3 -41.52 11.38 51.64
CA GLU A 3 -40.35 12.09 51.10
C GLU A 3 -39.42 11.23 50.22
N GLY A 4 -39.62 9.90 50.17
CA GLY A 4 -38.72 9.02 49.39
C GLY A 4 -38.96 8.92 47.88
N LYS A 5 -40.11 9.42 47.37
CA LYS A 5 -40.45 9.32 45.94
C LYS A 5 -39.92 10.47 45.08
N SER A 6 -39.55 11.59 45.68
CA SER A 6 -39.03 12.77 44.97
C SER A 6 -37.57 12.60 44.50
N ILE A 7 -36.74 11.97 45.34
CA ILE A 7 -35.31 11.82 45.09
C ILE A 7 -35.04 10.89 43.89
N TRP A 8 -35.80 9.83 43.72
CA TRP A 8 -35.66 8.90 42.60
C TRP A 8 -36.10 9.48 41.26
N ALA A 9 -37.10 10.40 41.28
CA ALA A 9 -37.53 11.10 40.09
C ALA A 9 -36.45 12.09 39.58
N TRP A 10 -35.77 12.78 40.45
CA TRP A 10 -34.65 13.65 40.09
C TRP A 10 -33.42 12.89 39.63
N PHE A 11 -33.15 11.70 40.20
CA PHE A 11 -32.05 10.83 39.71
C PHE A 11 -32.34 10.28 38.33
N ALA A 12 -33.58 9.88 38.01
CA ALA A 12 -33.97 9.41 36.69
C ALA A 12 -33.87 10.52 35.63
N ILE A 13 -34.27 11.73 35.92
CA ILE A 13 -34.16 12.90 35.03
C ILE A 13 -32.69 13.27 34.84
N ALA A 14 -31.88 13.26 35.87
CA ALA A 14 -30.46 13.54 35.78
C ALA A 14 -29.71 12.49 34.91
N CYS A 15 -30.03 11.20 35.07
CA CYS A 15 -29.47 10.13 34.19
C CYS A 15 -29.91 10.26 32.74
N CYS A 16 -31.16 10.61 32.46
CA CYS A 16 -31.63 10.82 31.11
C CYS A 16 -30.98 12.04 30.42
N VAL A 17 -30.74 13.13 31.16
CA VAL A 17 -30.02 14.30 30.66
C VAL A 17 -28.54 13.98 30.45
N LEU A 18 -27.89 13.22 31.33
CA LEU A 18 -26.51 12.79 31.15
C LEU A 18 -26.35 11.85 29.93
N MET A 19 -27.26 10.89 29.73
CA MET A 19 -27.24 10.02 28.57
C MET A 19 -27.55 10.77 27.27
N GLY A 20 -28.41 11.77 27.31
CA GLY A 20 -28.68 12.64 26.13
C GLY A 20 -27.45 13.48 25.75
N VAL A 21 -26.73 14.03 26.71
CA VAL A 21 -25.50 14.80 26.46
C VAL A 21 -24.37 13.92 25.95
N VAL A 22 -24.22 12.71 26.50
CA VAL A 22 -23.21 11.74 26.01
C VAL A 22 -23.55 11.25 24.61
N SER A 23 -24.84 11.02 24.28
CA SER A 23 -25.25 10.65 22.92
C SER A 23 -25.04 11.80 21.92
N CYS A 24 -25.30 13.04 22.28
CA CYS A 24 -24.99 14.21 21.45
C CYS A 24 -23.47 14.42 21.29
N ALA A 25 -22.67 14.18 22.34
CA ALA A 25 -21.22 14.28 22.24
C ALA A 25 -20.61 13.18 21.37
N VAL A 26 -21.15 11.96 21.41
CA VAL A 26 -20.72 10.85 20.55
C VAL A 26 -21.13 11.08 19.09
N LEU A 27 -22.30 11.68 18.85
CA LEU A 27 -22.73 12.06 17.49
C LEU A 27 -21.94 13.26 16.95
N ALA A 28 -21.62 14.26 17.80
CA ALA A 28 -20.76 15.38 17.41
C ALA A 28 -19.29 14.94 17.23
N GLY A 29 -18.78 14.00 18.02
CA GLY A 29 -17.44 13.43 17.87
C GLY A 29 -17.28 12.62 16.56
N LYS A 30 -18.33 11.92 16.10
CA LYS A 30 -18.32 11.25 14.79
C LYS A 30 -18.43 12.20 13.61
N ALA A 31 -18.99 13.40 13.79
CA ALA A 31 -19.08 14.41 12.74
C ALA A 31 -17.76 15.21 12.56
N LEU A 32 -16.83 15.14 13.54
CA LEU A 32 -15.55 15.87 13.49
C LEU A 32 -14.34 15.01 13.08
N THR A 33 -14.51 13.68 12.95
CA THR A 33 -13.44 12.78 12.46
C THR A 33 -13.62 12.33 11.01
N GLY A 34 -14.60 12.88 10.31
CA GLY A 34 -14.81 12.69 8.89
C GLY A 34 -13.88 13.60 8.07
N VAL A 35 -12.57 13.44 8.18
CA VAL A 35 -11.68 13.82 7.11
C VAL A 35 -11.70 12.67 6.11
N GLU A 36 -12.68 12.70 5.19
CA GLU A 36 -12.57 12.02 3.93
C GLU A 36 -11.24 12.49 3.31
N GLN A 37 -10.24 11.59 3.30
CA GLN A 37 -9.26 11.67 2.22
C GLN A 37 -10.11 11.77 0.94
N PRO A 38 -9.81 12.68 0.01
CA PRO A 38 -10.36 12.53 -1.30
C PRO A 38 -9.82 11.20 -1.83
N ALA A 39 -10.55 10.11 -1.58
CA ALA A 39 -10.55 9.03 -2.49
C ALA A 39 -10.78 9.77 -3.81
N VAL A 40 -9.81 9.71 -4.72
CA VAL A 40 -10.10 9.96 -6.11
C VAL A 40 -11.11 8.87 -6.42
N ALA A 41 -12.36 9.17 -6.11
CA ALA A 41 -13.49 8.47 -6.65
C ALA A 41 -13.37 8.75 -8.14
N CYS A 42 -12.66 7.87 -8.81
CA CYS A 42 -12.78 7.71 -10.23
C CYS A 42 -14.22 7.21 -10.41
N THR A 43 -15.18 8.13 -10.31
CA THR A 43 -16.54 7.95 -10.80
C THR A 43 -16.45 8.04 -12.31
N VAL A 44 -15.73 7.07 -12.89
CA VAL A 44 -16.00 6.66 -14.23
C VAL A 44 -17.21 5.74 -14.09
N ASP A 45 -18.34 6.16 -14.57
CA ASP A 45 -19.42 5.30 -15.05
C ASP A 45 -18.92 4.49 -16.26
N ALA A 46 -17.70 3.95 -16.17
CA ALA A 46 -17.21 2.95 -17.07
C ALA A 46 -17.96 1.67 -16.70
N GLU A 47 -18.81 1.20 -17.59
CA GLU A 47 -19.34 -0.16 -17.52
C GLU A 47 -18.18 -1.05 -17.06
N ARG A 48 -18.34 -1.74 -15.92
CA ARG A 48 -17.31 -2.64 -15.40
C ARG A 48 -16.89 -3.58 -16.52
N PRO A 49 -15.60 -3.77 -16.77
CA PRO A 49 -15.16 -4.59 -17.89
C PRO A 49 -15.85 -5.95 -17.80
N LYS A 50 -16.52 -6.35 -18.89
CA LYS A 50 -17.26 -7.62 -18.94
C LYS A 50 -16.31 -8.82 -18.96
N SER A 51 -15.08 -8.60 -19.43
CA SER A 51 -14.07 -9.65 -19.51
C SER A 51 -12.67 -9.05 -19.40
N LEU A 52 -11.77 -9.77 -18.72
CA LEU A 52 -10.37 -9.40 -18.50
C LEU A 52 -9.48 -10.61 -18.78
N VAL A 53 -8.23 -10.40 -19.17
CA VAL A 53 -7.24 -11.45 -19.30
C VAL A 53 -6.61 -11.70 -17.93
N PRO A 54 -6.83 -12.85 -17.25
CA PRO A 54 -6.11 -13.20 -16.03
C PRO A 54 -4.66 -13.51 -16.39
N VAL A 55 -3.69 -12.82 -15.76
CA VAL A 55 -2.27 -12.89 -16.17
C VAL A 55 -1.49 -13.88 -15.32
N GLY A 56 -1.31 -13.64 -14.04
CA GLY A 56 -0.55 -14.51 -13.14
C GLY A 56 0.98 -14.47 -13.34
N ARG A 57 1.50 -13.56 -14.14
CA ARG A 57 2.94 -13.41 -14.40
C ARG A 57 3.58 -12.54 -13.32
N THR A 58 4.71 -12.98 -12.80
CA THR A 58 5.56 -12.16 -11.94
C THR A 58 6.24 -11.06 -12.74
N VAL A 59 6.38 -9.90 -12.13
CA VAL A 59 7.07 -8.71 -12.67
C VAL A 59 7.90 -8.06 -11.58
N GLY A 60 8.97 -7.39 -11.96
CA GLY A 60 9.60 -6.40 -11.11
C GLY A 60 8.73 -5.14 -11.10
N ILE A 61 8.49 -4.59 -9.92
CA ILE A 61 7.74 -3.35 -9.74
C ILE A 61 8.69 -2.33 -9.14
N LYS A 62 8.80 -1.15 -9.75
CA LYS A 62 9.48 0.01 -9.18
C LYS A 62 8.52 1.17 -9.08
N LEU A 63 8.56 1.87 -7.94
CA LEU A 63 7.68 2.99 -7.65
C LEU A 63 8.52 4.11 -7.06
N PHE A 64 8.33 5.33 -7.58
CA PHE A 64 8.91 6.56 -7.06
C PHE A 64 7.81 7.39 -6.41
N SER A 65 8.10 7.84 -5.17
CA SER A 65 7.15 8.60 -4.37
C SER A 65 6.95 10.02 -4.92
N LYS A 66 5.78 10.57 -4.68
CA LYS A 66 5.54 12.01 -4.78
C LYS A 66 5.90 12.64 -3.44
N GLY A 67 7.06 13.32 -3.39
CA GLY A 67 7.70 13.77 -2.16
C GLY A 67 8.55 12.67 -1.52
N VAL A 68 9.21 12.99 -0.41
CA VAL A 68 10.18 12.13 0.28
C VAL A 68 9.65 11.80 1.67
N MET A 69 9.44 10.52 1.98
CA MET A 69 8.86 10.07 3.24
C MET A 69 9.91 10.01 4.34
N VAL A 70 9.57 10.51 5.51
CA VAL A 70 10.36 10.36 6.75
C VAL A 70 10.03 8.99 7.35
N VAL A 71 11.00 8.09 7.37
CA VAL A 71 10.82 6.72 7.87
C VAL A 71 11.40 6.52 9.27
N ALA A 72 12.37 7.33 9.68
CA ALA A 72 12.87 7.38 11.04
C ALA A 72 13.50 8.75 11.34
N LEU A 73 13.65 9.07 12.63
CA LEU A 73 14.38 10.24 13.11
C LEU A 73 15.61 9.78 13.90
N SER A 74 16.71 10.50 13.78
CA SER A 74 17.96 10.21 14.48
C SER A 74 18.62 11.47 15.00
N GLU A 75 19.45 11.31 16.01
CA GLU A 75 20.34 12.38 16.47
C GLU A 75 21.49 12.62 15.48
N ILE A 76 22.08 13.79 15.58
CA ILE A 76 23.30 14.18 14.87
C ILE A 76 24.30 14.59 15.93
N ASP A 77 25.43 13.90 15.95
CA ASP A 77 26.57 14.28 16.78
C ASP A 77 27.21 15.56 16.22
N THR A 78 27.25 16.61 17.01
CA THR A 78 27.91 17.87 16.69
C THR A 78 29.05 18.17 17.68
N ALA A 79 29.88 19.16 17.41
CA ALA A 79 30.93 19.60 18.32
C ALA A 79 30.36 20.12 19.68
N GLN A 80 29.08 20.48 19.74
CA GLN A 80 28.39 20.97 20.94
C GLN A 80 27.57 19.90 21.65
N GLY A 81 27.53 18.66 21.11
CA GLY A 81 26.69 17.55 21.61
C GLY A 81 25.71 17.05 20.57
N ALA A 82 24.90 16.04 20.95
CA ALA A 82 23.89 15.47 20.09
C ALA A 82 22.66 16.38 20.00
N VAL A 83 22.12 16.56 18.80
CA VAL A 83 20.92 17.37 18.49
C VAL A 83 19.98 16.61 17.59
N TRP A 84 18.70 17.00 17.59
CA TRP A 84 17.64 16.33 16.83
C TRP A 84 16.88 17.31 15.90
N PRO A 85 17.52 17.90 14.86
CA PRO A 85 16.92 19.01 14.11
C PRO A 85 15.55 18.70 13.51
N ALA A 86 15.38 17.52 12.88
CA ALA A 86 14.10 17.12 12.30
C ALA A 86 13.01 16.95 13.35
N LYS A 87 13.34 16.38 14.53
CA LYS A 87 12.38 16.20 15.62
C LYS A 87 12.04 17.54 16.30
N GLU A 88 13.04 18.39 16.50
CA GLU A 88 12.87 19.70 17.15
C GLU A 88 12.04 20.65 16.31
N CYS A 89 12.12 20.59 14.98
CA CYS A 89 11.26 21.37 14.09
C CYS A 89 9.84 20.80 13.96
N GLY A 90 9.55 19.63 14.55
CA GLY A 90 8.23 19.03 14.56
C GLY A 90 7.93 18.06 13.42
N LEU A 91 8.93 17.61 12.65
CA LEU A 91 8.78 16.48 11.73
C LEU A 91 8.57 15.18 12.50
N GLU A 92 7.73 14.31 11.96
CA GLU A 92 7.39 12.98 12.51
C GLU A 92 7.58 11.88 11.46
N VAL A 93 7.72 10.65 11.94
CA VAL A 93 7.71 9.46 11.07
C VAL A 93 6.38 9.37 10.35
N GLY A 94 6.41 9.18 9.04
CA GLY A 94 5.24 9.17 8.15
C GLY A 94 4.95 10.51 7.47
N ASP A 95 5.64 11.58 7.82
CA ASP A 95 5.55 12.83 7.07
C ASP A 95 6.16 12.66 5.67
N ILE A 96 5.56 13.30 4.67
CA ILE A 96 6.06 13.30 3.31
C ILE A 96 6.51 14.73 2.98
N ILE A 97 7.82 14.95 2.92
CA ILE A 97 8.40 16.24 2.54
C ILE A 97 8.14 16.48 1.06
N THR A 98 7.47 17.57 0.73
CA THR A 98 7.07 17.89 -0.65
C THR A 98 7.82 19.08 -1.22
N GLU A 99 8.20 20.05 -0.36
CA GLU A 99 8.93 21.25 -0.77
C GLU A 99 9.95 21.63 0.29
N ILE A 100 11.07 22.21 -0.13
CA ILE A 100 12.05 22.89 0.72
C ILE A 100 12.37 24.22 0.05
N ASP A 101 12.26 25.35 0.81
CA ASP A 101 12.44 26.70 0.32
C ASP A 101 11.64 26.97 -0.97
N HIS A 102 10.33 26.67 -0.92
CA HIS A 102 9.37 26.79 -2.03
C HIS A 102 9.75 26.03 -3.31
N THR A 103 10.67 25.07 -3.20
CA THR A 103 11.05 24.20 -4.33
C THR A 103 10.64 22.77 -4.05
N SER A 104 9.87 22.19 -4.97
CA SER A 104 9.44 20.79 -4.86
C SER A 104 10.61 19.83 -4.80
N VAL A 105 10.53 18.84 -3.91
CA VAL A 105 11.49 17.75 -3.76
C VAL A 105 10.78 16.41 -3.90
N ASN A 106 11.42 15.48 -4.62
CA ASN A 106 10.88 14.14 -4.89
C ASN A 106 11.94 13.04 -4.81
N SER A 107 13.17 13.39 -4.45
CA SER A 107 14.22 12.41 -4.20
C SER A 107 15.05 12.78 -2.97
N ILE A 108 15.70 11.78 -2.40
CA ILE A 108 16.61 11.95 -1.25
C ILE A 108 17.73 12.92 -1.61
N GLU A 109 18.28 12.80 -2.82
CA GLU A 109 19.36 13.65 -3.32
C GLU A 109 18.94 15.13 -3.40
N GLU A 110 17.70 15.40 -3.84
CA GLU A 110 17.16 16.77 -3.87
C GLU A 110 17.05 17.36 -2.46
N VAL A 111 16.56 16.57 -1.48
CA VAL A 111 16.52 16.98 -0.07
C VAL A 111 17.92 17.24 0.46
N GLU A 112 18.85 16.32 0.26
CA GLU A 112 20.25 16.48 0.69
C GLU A 112 20.89 17.72 0.08
N GLN A 113 20.67 17.98 -1.20
CA GLN A 113 21.21 19.15 -1.88
C GLN A 113 20.70 20.44 -1.25
N ARG A 114 19.39 20.53 -0.91
CA ARG A 114 18.81 21.69 -0.23
C ARG A 114 19.39 21.88 1.16
N VAL A 115 19.45 20.82 1.95
CA VAL A 115 19.99 20.83 3.30
C VAL A 115 21.45 21.28 3.33
N ARG A 116 22.28 20.75 2.44
CA ARG A 116 23.69 21.17 2.31
C ARG A 116 23.82 22.59 1.79
N GLY A 117 22.97 23.00 0.85
CA GLY A 117 22.98 24.33 0.24
C GLY A 117 22.64 25.45 1.22
N ALA A 118 21.80 25.17 2.22
CA ALA A 118 21.49 26.11 3.29
C ALA A 118 22.66 26.41 4.24
N ASN A 119 23.67 25.53 4.29
CA ASN A 119 24.89 25.72 5.06
C ASN A 119 24.67 26.13 6.53
N GLY A 120 23.68 25.49 7.19
CA GLY A 120 23.27 25.79 8.56
C GLY A 120 22.25 26.94 8.68
N GLY A 121 21.80 27.51 7.58
CA GLY A 121 20.67 28.45 7.57
C GLY A 121 19.33 27.76 7.79
N VAL A 122 18.30 28.59 8.04
CA VAL A 122 16.92 28.14 8.22
C VAL A 122 16.38 27.61 6.89
N LEU A 123 15.76 26.44 6.93
CA LEU A 123 15.04 25.79 5.85
C LEU A 123 13.55 25.87 6.11
N GLU A 124 12.77 26.31 5.13
CA GLU A 124 11.31 26.24 5.15
C GLU A 124 10.89 24.91 4.49
N ILE A 125 10.32 23.99 5.29
CA ILE A 125 9.95 22.66 4.83
C ILE A 125 8.43 22.54 4.81
N GLN A 126 7.85 22.24 3.64
CA GLN A 126 6.46 21.83 3.50
C GLN A 126 6.39 20.31 3.48
N ALA A 127 5.53 19.73 4.33
CA ALA A 127 5.27 18.32 4.39
C ALA A 127 3.77 18.00 4.38
N LEU A 128 3.43 16.75 4.08
CA LEU A 128 2.09 16.19 4.22
C LEU A 128 2.08 15.24 5.41
N ARG A 129 1.24 15.52 6.41
CA ARG A 129 0.93 14.63 7.53
C ARG A 129 -0.52 14.20 7.44
N ASN A 130 -0.78 12.89 7.30
CA ASN A 130 -2.14 12.37 7.10
C ASN A 130 -2.92 13.09 5.97
N GLY A 131 -2.22 13.37 4.86
CA GLY A 131 -2.79 14.06 3.70
C GLY A 131 -3.01 15.57 3.86
N LYS A 132 -2.69 16.17 5.01
CA LYS A 132 -2.81 17.61 5.26
C LYS A 132 -1.45 18.26 5.14
N LYS A 133 -1.39 19.41 4.45
CA LYS A 133 -0.20 20.25 4.37
C LYS A 133 0.14 20.83 5.74
N MET A 134 1.42 20.84 6.05
CA MET A 134 2.01 21.52 7.19
C MET A 134 3.32 22.17 6.77
N ASP A 135 3.66 23.28 7.40
CA ASP A 135 4.90 23.99 7.18
C ASP A 135 5.67 24.01 8.50
N VAL A 136 6.95 23.67 8.44
CA VAL A 136 7.88 23.74 9.57
C VAL A 136 9.18 24.43 9.14
N THR A 137 9.88 24.97 10.11
CA THR A 137 11.20 25.55 9.89
C THR A 137 12.25 24.74 10.64
N ALA A 138 13.32 24.39 9.95
CA ALA A 138 14.40 23.58 10.50
C ALA A 138 15.77 24.23 10.26
N GLU A 139 16.69 24.06 11.20
CA GLU A 139 18.10 24.38 11.01
C GLU A 139 18.88 23.06 10.99
N ALA A 140 19.57 22.79 9.87
CA ALA A 140 20.39 21.61 9.75
C ALA A 140 21.66 21.73 10.60
N ALA A 141 22.03 20.64 11.26
CA ALA A 141 23.21 20.62 12.13
C ALA A 141 24.45 20.05 11.41
N PRO A 142 25.66 20.60 11.65
CA PRO A 142 26.88 20.06 11.10
C PRO A 142 27.27 18.75 11.82
N CYS A 143 27.34 17.66 11.06
CA CYS A 143 27.69 16.34 11.59
C CYS A 143 29.22 16.29 11.89
N LEU A 144 29.59 15.87 13.08
CA LEU A 144 31.00 15.80 13.52
C LEU A 144 31.80 14.81 12.68
N ALA A 145 31.20 13.74 12.17
CA ALA A 145 31.90 12.68 11.46
C ALA A 145 32.37 13.09 10.06
N ASP A 146 31.60 13.93 9.35
CA ASP A 146 31.90 14.28 7.94
C ASP A 146 31.77 15.77 7.63
N GLY A 147 31.40 16.60 8.62
CA GLY A 147 31.23 18.04 8.47
C GLY A 147 30.04 18.47 7.63
N THR A 148 29.23 17.53 7.17
CA THR A 148 28.06 17.85 6.34
C THR A 148 26.87 18.25 7.20
N TYR A 149 26.05 19.17 6.69
CA TYR A 149 24.80 19.55 7.36
C TYR A 149 23.72 18.49 7.14
N LYS A 150 23.04 18.09 8.21
CA LYS A 150 21.99 17.06 8.23
C LYS A 150 20.79 17.49 9.04
N LEU A 151 19.64 16.93 8.73
CA LEU A 151 18.40 17.11 9.50
C LEU A 151 18.19 16.04 10.58
N GLY A 152 18.88 14.89 10.48
CA GLY A 152 18.64 13.76 11.36
C GLY A 152 17.31 13.05 11.04
N ALA A 153 17.04 12.89 9.78
CA ALA A 153 15.90 12.12 9.27
C ALA A 153 16.37 11.04 8.30
N TRP A 154 15.81 9.83 8.47
CA TRP A 154 15.94 8.77 7.48
C TRP A 154 14.82 8.92 6.48
N LEU A 155 15.16 8.89 5.22
CA LEU A 155 14.26 9.26 4.14
C LEU A 155 14.05 8.10 3.16
N ARG A 156 12.88 8.05 2.52
CA ARG A 156 12.54 7.11 1.47
C ARG A 156 11.78 7.81 0.35
N ASP A 157 12.21 7.60 -0.89
CA ASP A 157 11.63 8.19 -2.09
C ASP A 157 11.19 7.16 -3.12
N SER A 158 11.53 5.90 -2.92
CA SER A 158 11.27 4.83 -3.88
C SER A 158 11.12 3.47 -3.21
N MET A 159 10.45 2.57 -3.90
CA MET A 159 10.30 1.16 -3.55
C MET A 159 10.45 0.29 -4.80
N ALA A 160 11.08 -0.86 -4.63
CA ALA A 160 11.15 -1.88 -5.66
C ALA A 160 10.93 -3.27 -5.05
N GLY A 161 10.32 -4.16 -5.83
CA GLY A 161 10.07 -5.53 -5.38
C GLY A 161 9.50 -6.40 -6.51
N ILE A 162 9.27 -7.67 -6.18
CA ILE A 162 8.59 -8.63 -7.04
C ILE A 162 7.10 -8.67 -6.70
N GLY A 163 6.27 -8.76 -7.74
CA GLY A 163 4.82 -8.93 -7.58
C GLY A 163 4.21 -9.62 -8.78
N THR A 164 2.95 -9.96 -8.70
CA THR A 164 2.23 -10.66 -9.77
C THR A 164 1.17 -9.75 -10.39
N VAL A 165 1.15 -9.70 -11.74
CA VAL A 165 0.09 -9.02 -12.48
C VAL A 165 -1.17 -9.87 -12.41
N THR A 166 -2.26 -9.25 -11.94
CA THR A 166 -3.55 -9.93 -11.75
C THR A 166 -4.31 -10.08 -13.05
N TYR A 167 -4.52 -8.96 -13.73
CA TYR A 167 -5.25 -8.94 -15.00
C TYR A 167 -4.72 -7.87 -15.95
N PHE A 168 -5.04 -8.06 -17.20
CA PHE A 168 -4.88 -7.10 -18.28
C PHE A 168 -6.22 -6.86 -18.96
N ASP A 169 -6.54 -5.61 -19.22
CA ASP A 169 -7.69 -5.19 -20.02
C ASP A 169 -7.20 -4.77 -21.42
N PRO A 170 -7.42 -5.59 -22.45
CA PRO A 170 -6.96 -5.28 -23.80
C PRO A 170 -7.70 -4.10 -24.45
N SER A 171 -8.87 -3.70 -23.91
CA SER A 171 -9.64 -2.58 -24.46
C SER A 171 -9.08 -1.22 -24.05
N THR A 172 -8.44 -1.15 -22.89
CA THR A 172 -7.89 0.08 -22.29
C THR A 172 -6.37 0.05 -22.16
N HIS A 173 -5.75 -1.10 -22.45
CA HIS A 173 -4.32 -1.36 -22.24
C HIS A 173 -3.89 -1.18 -20.77
N THR A 174 -4.84 -1.34 -19.85
CA THR A 174 -4.58 -1.23 -18.40
C THR A 174 -4.35 -2.60 -17.76
N PHE A 175 -3.50 -2.63 -16.75
CA PHE A 175 -3.31 -3.80 -15.90
C PHE A 175 -3.46 -3.45 -14.42
N ALA A 176 -3.75 -4.46 -13.62
CA ALA A 176 -3.65 -4.37 -12.17
C ALA A 176 -2.73 -5.48 -11.64
N ALA A 177 -2.05 -5.18 -10.54
CA ALA A 177 -1.13 -6.10 -9.87
C ALA A 177 -1.29 -6.05 -8.35
N LEU A 178 -0.78 -7.08 -7.66
CA LEU A 178 -0.69 -7.25 -6.22
C LEU A 178 -2.02 -7.51 -5.48
N GLY A 179 -3.12 -6.87 -5.86
CA GLY A 179 -4.39 -6.92 -5.13
C GLY A 179 -4.38 -6.17 -3.78
N HIS A 180 -3.28 -5.52 -3.44
CA HIS A 180 -3.09 -4.63 -2.29
C HIS A 180 -2.14 -3.50 -2.65
N GLY A 181 -2.17 -2.41 -1.89
CA GLY A 181 -1.25 -1.28 -2.11
C GLY A 181 0.19 -1.60 -1.71
N ILE A 182 1.12 -0.84 -2.29
CA ILE A 182 2.51 -0.81 -1.85
C ILE A 182 2.59 0.18 -0.69
N ASN A 183 2.81 -0.36 0.49
CA ASN A 183 3.02 0.41 1.71
C ASN A 183 4.51 0.44 2.06
N ASP A 184 4.92 1.53 2.65
CA ASP A 184 6.23 1.62 3.28
C ASP A 184 6.33 0.64 4.45
N ILE A 185 7.43 -0.10 4.55
CA ILE A 185 7.57 -1.20 5.53
C ILE A 185 7.75 -0.68 6.95
N ASP A 186 8.34 0.50 7.13
CA ASP A 186 8.64 1.07 8.45
C ASP A 186 7.44 1.83 9.02
N THR A 187 6.72 2.56 8.16
CA THR A 187 5.58 3.40 8.56
C THR A 187 4.23 2.72 8.37
N GLY A 188 4.13 1.68 7.52
CA GLY A 188 2.88 1.05 7.11
C GLY A 188 2.01 1.93 6.19
N LEU A 189 2.44 3.13 5.84
CA LEU A 189 1.66 4.07 5.05
C LEU A 189 1.75 3.76 3.55
N LEU A 190 0.64 3.98 2.84
CA LEU A 190 0.57 3.85 1.39
C LEU A 190 1.50 4.88 0.73
N ILE A 191 2.38 4.42 -0.17
CA ILE A 191 3.32 5.29 -0.88
C ILE A 191 2.58 6.04 -2.00
N PRO A 192 2.57 7.38 -2.00
CA PRO A 192 1.96 8.16 -3.07
C PRO A 192 2.79 8.08 -4.35
N VAL A 193 2.17 7.71 -5.46
CA VAL A 193 2.86 7.52 -6.74
C VAL A 193 3.12 8.86 -7.42
N ARG A 194 4.38 9.14 -7.75
CA ARG A 194 4.78 10.14 -8.73
C ARG A 194 4.96 9.51 -10.12
N SER A 195 5.69 8.40 -10.14
CA SER A 195 5.96 7.61 -11.33
C SER A 195 6.33 6.19 -10.91
N GLY A 196 6.30 5.28 -11.85
CA GLY A 196 6.73 3.90 -11.63
C GLY A 196 6.60 3.09 -12.90
N GLY A 197 7.14 1.89 -12.86
CA GLY A 197 7.08 0.96 -13.98
C GLY A 197 7.12 -0.48 -13.52
N ILE A 198 6.80 -1.36 -14.42
CA ILE A 198 6.99 -2.80 -14.29
C ILE A 198 8.03 -3.29 -15.29
N MET A 199 8.83 -4.24 -14.85
CA MET A 199 9.91 -4.86 -15.64
C MET A 199 9.63 -6.35 -15.80
N ALA A 200 10.06 -6.92 -16.91
CA ALA A 200 10.03 -8.38 -17.07
C ALA A 200 10.88 -9.04 -15.97
N SER A 201 10.38 -10.15 -15.43
CA SER A 201 11.08 -10.90 -14.39
C SER A 201 11.15 -12.38 -14.71
N SER A 202 12.13 -13.06 -14.10
CA SER A 202 12.26 -14.50 -14.11
C SER A 202 12.48 -14.97 -12.66
N VAL A 203 11.66 -15.89 -12.20
CA VAL A 203 11.81 -16.50 -10.85
C VAL A 203 12.99 -17.46 -10.90
N THR A 204 13.97 -17.22 -10.03
CA THR A 204 15.23 -18.00 -9.98
C THR A 204 15.31 -18.93 -8.80
N ALA A 205 14.58 -18.63 -7.72
CA ALA A 205 14.53 -19.47 -6.52
C ALA A 205 13.24 -19.21 -5.73
N VAL A 206 12.88 -20.17 -4.91
CA VAL A 206 11.78 -20.08 -3.96
C VAL A 206 12.31 -20.38 -2.56
N VAL A 207 12.14 -19.47 -1.63
CA VAL A 207 12.23 -19.77 -0.21
C VAL A 207 10.89 -20.33 0.19
N ARG A 208 10.89 -21.63 0.58
CA ARG A 208 9.66 -22.32 0.93
C ARG A 208 9.06 -21.75 2.22
N GLY A 209 7.74 -21.56 2.24
CA GLY A 209 7.02 -21.18 3.45
C GLY A 209 6.93 -22.32 4.45
N GLU A 210 7.03 -21.98 5.73
CA GLU A 210 6.81 -22.85 6.87
C GLU A 210 5.71 -22.31 7.76
N LYS A 211 5.30 -23.09 8.77
CA LYS A 211 4.25 -22.64 9.69
C LYS A 211 4.69 -21.39 10.43
N ALA A 212 3.92 -20.30 10.27
CA ALA A 212 4.17 -18.96 10.81
C ALA A 212 5.36 -18.21 10.19
N GLU A 213 6.01 -18.78 9.18
CA GLU A 213 7.08 -18.12 8.43
C GLU A 213 6.73 -18.13 6.94
N PRO A 214 6.23 -17.02 6.38
CA PRO A 214 5.91 -16.97 4.97
C PRO A 214 7.18 -17.06 4.13
N GLY A 215 7.15 -17.93 3.10
CA GLY A 215 8.22 -18.01 2.12
C GLY A 215 8.23 -16.84 1.16
N GLN A 216 9.16 -16.87 0.21
CA GLN A 216 9.34 -15.77 -0.74
C GLN A 216 9.83 -16.27 -2.11
N LEU A 217 9.33 -15.65 -3.18
CA LEU A 217 9.89 -15.78 -4.53
C LEU A 217 11.12 -14.87 -4.66
N HIS A 218 12.20 -15.42 -5.19
CA HIS A 218 13.37 -14.66 -5.63
C HIS A 218 13.44 -14.67 -7.14
N GLY A 219 13.81 -13.54 -7.75
CA GLY A 219 13.90 -13.44 -9.18
C GLY A 219 14.89 -12.39 -9.64
N THR A 220 15.22 -12.44 -10.92
CA THR A 220 15.98 -11.40 -11.63
C THR A 220 15.03 -10.54 -12.44
N PHE A 221 15.40 -9.29 -12.63
CA PHE A 221 14.64 -8.32 -13.39
C PHE A 221 15.42 -7.93 -14.65
N ASP A 222 14.72 -7.77 -15.74
CA ASP A 222 15.29 -7.18 -16.95
C ASP A 222 15.30 -5.65 -16.77
N LEU A 223 16.49 -5.12 -16.56
CA LEU A 223 16.70 -3.68 -16.34
C LEU A 223 16.85 -2.90 -17.66
N THR A 224 16.75 -3.55 -18.82
CA THR A 224 16.91 -2.89 -20.13
C THR A 224 15.75 -1.97 -20.46
N GLY A 225 14.58 -2.17 -19.87
CA GLY A 225 13.42 -1.31 -20.06
C GLY A 225 12.20 -1.73 -19.28
N ASP A 226 11.31 -0.76 -19.10
CA ASP A 226 9.99 -1.01 -18.51
C ASP A 226 9.07 -1.60 -19.58
N ILE A 227 8.31 -2.61 -19.20
CA ILE A 227 7.25 -3.21 -20.02
C ILE A 227 5.87 -2.57 -19.77
N GLY A 228 5.79 -1.66 -18.82
CA GLY A 228 4.58 -0.90 -18.51
C GLY A 228 4.86 0.19 -17.50
N THR A 229 3.96 1.18 -17.46
CA THR A 229 4.05 2.34 -16.56
C THR A 229 2.95 2.29 -15.50
N LEU A 230 3.27 2.71 -14.27
CA LEU A 230 2.32 2.81 -13.16
C LEU A 230 1.73 4.22 -13.11
N PHE A 231 0.43 4.31 -12.84
CA PHE A 231 -0.25 5.58 -12.64
C PHE A 231 -0.98 5.69 -11.30
N ALA A 232 -1.20 4.57 -10.59
CA ALA A 232 -1.85 4.58 -9.29
C ALA A 232 -1.35 3.46 -8.38
N ASN A 233 -1.25 3.77 -7.08
CA ASN A 233 -1.09 2.85 -5.97
C ASN A 233 -2.26 3.09 -5.01
N GLY A 234 -3.09 2.12 -4.80
CA GLY A 234 -4.28 2.22 -3.95
C GLY A 234 -4.45 0.99 -3.07
N THR A 235 -5.39 1.03 -2.14
CA THR A 235 -5.63 -0.07 -1.20
C THR A 235 -5.96 -1.40 -1.90
N GLY A 236 -6.56 -1.37 -3.09
CA GLY A 236 -6.94 -2.54 -3.87
C GLY A 236 -5.87 -3.04 -4.85
N GLY A 237 -4.72 -2.38 -4.94
CA GLY A 237 -3.64 -2.80 -5.82
C GLY A 237 -2.89 -1.66 -6.48
N VAL A 238 -1.99 -2.06 -7.37
CA VAL A 238 -1.21 -1.16 -8.22
C VAL A 238 -1.77 -1.24 -9.64
N PHE A 239 -1.95 -0.07 -10.28
CA PHE A 239 -2.56 0.04 -11.59
C PHE A 239 -1.61 0.73 -12.57
N GLY A 240 -1.59 0.23 -13.81
CA GLY A 240 -0.70 0.74 -14.82
C GLY A 240 -1.23 0.54 -16.24
N LYS A 241 -0.44 0.96 -17.23
CA LYS A 241 -0.68 0.75 -18.65
C LYS A 241 0.50 0.05 -19.30
N THR A 242 0.22 -0.78 -20.30
CA THR A 242 1.22 -1.48 -21.08
C THR A 242 0.73 -1.74 -22.49
N ASP A 243 1.64 -1.65 -23.44
CA ASP A 243 1.44 -2.12 -24.83
C ASP A 243 2.25 -3.40 -25.10
N SER A 244 2.80 -4.00 -24.02
CA SER A 244 3.55 -5.25 -24.13
C SER A 244 2.61 -6.43 -24.38
N GLY A 245 2.87 -7.22 -25.43
CA GLY A 245 2.17 -8.48 -25.71
C GLY A 245 2.42 -9.59 -24.67
N LEU A 246 3.22 -9.35 -23.62
CA LEU A 246 3.49 -10.33 -22.56
C LEU A 246 2.25 -10.71 -21.73
N PHE A 247 1.20 -9.89 -21.76
CA PHE A 247 -0.03 -10.11 -21.01
C PHE A 247 -1.20 -10.55 -21.88
N ASP A 248 -0.95 -10.77 -23.17
CA ASP A 248 -1.97 -11.27 -24.09
C ASP A 248 -2.42 -12.68 -23.69
N GLY A 249 -3.70 -12.94 -23.85
CA GLY A 249 -4.28 -14.22 -23.49
C GLY A 249 -5.81 -14.24 -23.67
N GLN A 250 -6.40 -15.34 -23.29
CA GLN A 250 -7.85 -15.47 -23.33
C GLN A 250 -8.50 -14.63 -22.22
N ALA A 251 -9.36 -13.70 -22.62
CA ALA A 251 -10.17 -12.95 -21.67
C ALA A 251 -11.27 -13.84 -21.05
N LEU A 252 -11.44 -13.74 -19.74
CA LEU A 252 -12.48 -14.41 -18.98
C LEU A 252 -13.48 -13.39 -18.45
N PRO A 253 -14.76 -13.76 -18.32
CA PRO A 253 -15.76 -12.92 -17.66
C PRO A 253 -15.34 -12.64 -16.21
N VAL A 254 -15.59 -11.44 -15.73
CA VAL A 254 -15.45 -11.11 -14.30
C VAL A 254 -16.72 -11.53 -13.59
N ALA A 255 -16.59 -12.33 -12.54
CA ALA A 255 -17.72 -12.80 -11.75
C ALA A 255 -18.39 -11.65 -10.99
N LYS A 256 -19.71 -11.68 -10.91
CA LYS A 256 -20.40 -10.88 -9.91
C LYS A 256 -20.10 -11.42 -8.52
N ARG A 257 -20.09 -10.56 -7.51
CA ARG A 257 -19.82 -10.99 -6.12
C ARG A 257 -20.73 -12.13 -5.67
N SER A 258 -22.01 -12.13 -6.08
CA SER A 258 -22.98 -13.17 -5.78
C SER A 258 -22.73 -14.52 -6.47
N GLU A 259 -21.83 -14.56 -7.43
CA GLU A 259 -21.44 -15.79 -8.14
C GLU A 259 -20.23 -16.47 -7.53
N VAL A 260 -19.53 -15.78 -6.60
CA VAL A 260 -18.37 -16.34 -5.89
C VAL A 260 -18.85 -17.17 -4.72
N HIS A 261 -18.41 -18.42 -4.64
CA HIS A 261 -18.84 -19.35 -3.59
C HIS A 261 -17.67 -20.23 -3.11
N THR A 262 -17.87 -20.90 -2.00
CA THR A 262 -16.91 -21.92 -1.50
C THR A 262 -16.80 -23.09 -2.46
N GLY A 263 -15.64 -23.73 -2.51
CA GLY A 263 -15.36 -24.88 -3.36
C GLY A 263 -14.13 -24.66 -4.25
N SER A 264 -13.98 -25.56 -5.21
CA SER A 264 -12.80 -25.62 -6.07
C SER A 264 -12.64 -24.37 -6.93
N ALA A 265 -11.40 -23.92 -7.04
CA ALA A 265 -10.95 -22.83 -7.90
C ALA A 265 -9.51 -23.09 -8.34
N VAL A 266 -8.97 -22.25 -9.21
CA VAL A 266 -7.55 -22.27 -9.56
C VAL A 266 -6.96 -20.87 -9.38
N ILE A 267 -5.65 -20.84 -9.10
CA ILE A 267 -4.84 -19.63 -9.19
C ILE A 267 -3.88 -19.77 -10.36
N ARG A 268 -3.61 -18.65 -11.04
CA ARG A 268 -2.50 -18.57 -12.00
C ARG A 268 -1.33 -17.88 -11.33
N CYS A 269 -0.17 -18.52 -11.36
CA CYS A 269 1.05 -17.88 -10.88
C CYS A 269 2.27 -18.46 -11.59
N ASN A 270 3.35 -17.73 -11.51
CA ASN A 270 4.64 -18.13 -12.01
C ASN A 270 5.59 -18.27 -10.82
N VAL A 271 5.97 -19.49 -10.49
CA VAL A 271 6.85 -19.82 -9.36
C VAL A 271 8.20 -20.37 -9.81
N GLU A 272 8.40 -20.55 -11.14
CA GLU A 272 9.65 -20.99 -11.73
C GLU A 272 9.87 -20.35 -13.09
N GLY A 273 11.06 -19.80 -13.34
CA GLY A 273 11.42 -19.14 -14.58
C GLY A 273 10.43 -18.05 -14.98
N THR A 274 9.90 -18.15 -16.20
CA THR A 274 8.89 -17.21 -16.74
C THR A 274 7.55 -17.89 -17.04
N LYS A 275 7.40 -19.18 -16.68
CA LYS A 275 6.22 -19.98 -17.00
C LYS A 275 5.09 -19.72 -16.01
N VAL A 276 3.95 -19.28 -16.50
CA VAL A 276 2.71 -19.17 -15.73
C VAL A 276 1.98 -20.51 -15.78
N GLU A 277 1.59 -21.03 -14.64
CA GLU A 277 0.83 -22.27 -14.49
C GLU A 277 -0.42 -22.07 -13.65
N GLU A 278 -1.37 -23.00 -13.82
CA GLU A 278 -2.57 -23.06 -12.99
C GLU A 278 -2.36 -24.11 -11.88
N TYR A 279 -2.73 -23.70 -10.67
CA TYR A 279 -2.67 -24.55 -9.47
C TYR A 279 -4.04 -24.57 -8.79
N THR A 280 -4.44 -25.75 -8.33
CA THR A 280 -5.72 -25.92 -7.68
C THR A 280 -5.72 -25.36 -6.28
N VAL A 281 -6.82 -24.69 -5.93
CA VAL A 281 -7.08 -24.16 -4.60
C VAL A 281 -8.54 -24.43 -4.21
N GLU A 282 -8.82 -24.37 -2.92
CA GLU A 282 -10.15 -24.42 -2.37
C GLU A 282 -10.51 -23.05 -1.79
N ILE A 283 -11.63 -22.46 -2.20
CA ILE A 283 -12.20 -21.30 -1.51
C ILE A 283 -12.95 -21.83 -0.29
N LEU A 284 -12.36 -21.65 0.88
CA LEU A 284 -12.90 -22.14 2.16
C LEU A 284 -14.01 -21.23 2.67
N ARG A 285 -13.89 -19.91 2.43
CA ARG A 285 -14.84 -18.92 2.91
C ARG A 285 -14.91 -17.69 2.02
N VAL A 286 -16.14 -17.20 1.83
CA VAL A 286 -16.41 -15.90 1.20
C VAL A 286 -16.99 -15.00 2.28
N TYR A 287 -16.41 -13.80 2.43
CA TYR A 287 -16.86 -12.78 3.37
C TYR A 287 -17.73 -11.77 2.62
N PRO A 288 -19.05 -11.78 2.79
CA PRO A 288 -19.96 -10.98 1.99
C PRO A 288 -19.97 -9.51 2.34
N GLU A 289 -19.52 -9.16 3.56
CA GLU A 289 -19.59 -7.79 4.04
C GLU A 289 -18.45 -6.93 3.48
N LEU A 290 -18.85 -5.77 2.97
CA LEU A 290 -17.97 -4.70 2.51
C LEU A 290 -17.45 -3.94 3.74
N GLY A 291 -16.42 -4.48 4.40
CA GLY A 291 -15.55 -3.65 5.23
C GLY A 291 -14.43 -3.10 4.35
N ASP A 292 -13.66 -2.15 4.86
CA ASP A 292 -12.43 -1.61 4.24
C ASP A 292 -11.32 -2.67 4.06
N THR A 293 -11.68 -3.96 4.00
CA THR A 293 -10.70 -5.03 3.96
C THR A 293 -10.57 -5.59 2.55
N THR A 294 -9.34 -5.77 2.10
CA THR A 294 -9.00 -6.51 0.88
C THR A 294 -9.08 -8.03 1.08
N ARG A 295 -9.45 -8.50 2.29
CA ARG A 295 -9.51 -9.91 2.69
C ARG A 295 -10.94 -10.46 2.57
N ASN A 296 -11.42 -10.64 1.35
CA ASN A 296 -12.79 -11.05 1.08
C ASN A 296 -12.95 -12.56 0.85
N LEU A 297 -11.85 -13.27 0.58
CA LEU A 297 -11.82 -14.71 0.35
C LEU A 297 -10.75 -15.34 1.24
N LEU A 298 -11.09 -16.49 1.84
CA LEU A 298 -10.12 -17.39 2.44
C LEU A 298 -9.93 -18.57 1.50
N ILE A 299 -8.70 -18.76 1.02
CA ILE A 299 -8.34 -19.85 0.12
C ILE A 299 -7.31 -20.78 0.77
N GLN A 300 -7.31 -22.04 0.35
CA GLN A 300 -6.30 -23.03 0.71
C GLN A 300 -5.73 -23.64 -0.56
N VAL A 301 -4.41 -23.72 -0.63
CA VAL A 301 -3.72 -24.46 -1.69
C VAL A 301 -3.88 -25.96 -1.43
N ASN A 302 -4.32 -26.71 -2.45
CA ASN A 302 -4.44 -28.16 -2.42
C ASN A 302 -3.73 -28.84 -3.61
N ASP A 303 -3.04 -28.07 -4.45
CA ASP A 303 -2.19 -28.58 -5.54
C ASP A 303 -0.85 -29.06 -4.97
N GLU A 304 -0.59 -30.36 -5.10
CA GLU A 304 0.62 -31.01 -4.56
C GLU A 304 1.90 -30.41 -5.15
N ARG A 305 1.90 -30.04 -6.46
CA ARG A 305 3.06 -29.45 -7.13
C ARG A 305 3.42 -28.11 -6.51
N LEU A 306 2.42 -27.26 -6.25
CA LEU A 306 2.66 -25.95 -5.62
C LEU A 306 3.08 -26.12 -4.16
N LEU A 307 2.44 -27.02 -3.42
CA LEU A 307 2.82 -27.30 -2.03
C LEU A 307 4.24 -27.86 -1.91
N GLU A 308 4.67 -28.69 -2.85
CA GLU A 308 6.06 -29.21 -2.87
C GLU A 308 7.07 -28.07 -3.13
N LEU A 309 6.79 -27.17 -4.08
CA LEU A 309 7.68 -26.09 -4.45
C LEU A 309 7.73 -24.97 -3.41
N THR A 310 6.58 -24.52 -2.94
CA THR A 310 6.45 -23.29 -2.16
C THR A 310 6.00 -23.48 -0.71
N GLY A 311 5.45 -24.65 -0.36
CA GLY A 311 4.84 -24.90 0.96
C GLY A 311 3.46 -24.26 1.16
N GLY A 312 3.00 -23.44 0.21
CA GLY A 312 1.73 -22.71 0.25
C GLY A 312 1.81 -21.40 -0.54
N ILE A 313 1.02 -20.42 -0.16
CA ILE A 313 1.16 -19.05 -0.73
C ILE A 313 2.41 -18.40 -0.13
N VAL A 314 3.26 -17.81 -0.97
CA VAL A 314 4.51 -17.14 -0.56
C VAL A 314 4.53 -15.69 -1.06
N GLN A 315 5.39 -14.88 -0.46
CA GLN A 315 5.60 -13.49 -0.89
C GLN A 315 6.07 -13.45 -2.36
N GLY A 316 5.52 -12.52 -3.13
CA GLY A 316 5.67 -12.44 -4.59
C GLY A 316 4.48 -13.04 -5.36
N MET A 317 3.67 -13.93 -4.76
CA MET A 317 2.44 -14.43 -5.36
C MET A 317 1.25 -13.47 -5.20
N SER A 318 1.38 -12.39 -4.44
CA SER A 318 0.36 -11.35 -4.33
C SER A 318 0.01 -10.81 -5.71
N GLY A 319 -1.28 -10.81 -6.05
CA GLY A 319 -1.80 -10.50 -7.37
C GLY A 319 -2.15 -11.71 -8.23
N SER A 320 -1.76 -12.93 -7.85
CA SER A 320 -2.15 -14.15 -8.60
C SER A 320 -3.67 -14.20 -8.77
N PRO A 321 -4.21 -14.20 -10.02
CA PRO A 321 -5.64 -14.20 -10.25
C PRO A 321 -6.27 -15.52 -9.81
N ILE A 322 -7.45 -15.42 -9.19
CA ILE A 322 -8.27 -16.56 -8.77
C ILE A 322 -9.39 -16.74 -9.80
N ILE A 323 -9.51 -17.95 -10.32
CA ILE A 323 -10.49 -18.31 -11.33
C ILE A 323 -11.39 -19.41 -10.79
N GLN A 324 -12.70 -19.20 -10.83
CA GLN A 324 -13.72 -20.18 -10.45
C GLN A 324 -14.76 -20.28 -11.55
N ASN A 325 -15.09 -21.50 -11.98
CA ASN A 325 -16.10 -21.76 -13.03
C ASN A 325 -15.86 -20.95 -14.33
N GLY A 326 -14.59 -20.78 -14.74
CA GLY A 326 -14.22 -20.03 -15.94
C GLY A 326 -14.38 -18.51 -15.83
N LYS A 327 -14.54 -17.96 -14.62
CA LYS A 327 -14.65 -16.53 -14.35
C LYS A 327 -13.53 -16.05 -13.43
N LEU A 328 -13.05 -14.83 -13.65
CA LEU A 328 -12.14 -14.16 -12.73
C LEU A 328 -12.93 -13.72 -11.48
N VAL A 329 -12.55 -14.22 -10.31
CA VAL A 329 -13.28 -13.99 -9.04
C VAL A 329 -12.51 -13.14 -8.05
N GLY A 330 -11.20 -13.00 -8.19
CA GLY A 330 -10.37 -12.24 -7.26
C GLY A 330 -8.88 -12.41 -7.52
N ALA A 331 -8.09 -12.03 -6.53
CA ALA A 331 -6.65 -12.19 -6.52
C ALA A 331 -6.14 -12.61 -5.15
N VAL A 332 -5.02 -13.32 -5.12
CA VAL A 332 -4.25 -13.57 -3.90
C VAL A 332 -3.68 -12.24 -3.38
N THR A 333 -3.83 -11.95 -2.10
CA THR A 333 -3.36 -10.68 -1.52
C THR A 333 -2.45 -10.85 -0.31
N HIS A 334 -2.73 -11.82 0.54
CA HIS A 334 -2.02 -12.04 1.80
C HIS A 334 -1.77 -13.53 2.02
N VAL A 335 -0.76 -13.82 2.83
CA VAL A 335 -0.42 -15.15 3.32
C VAL A 335 -0.99 -15.34 4.72
#